data_ef0d993fc3b40339a05c2349e650a2b3
#
_entry.id   ef0d993fc3b40339a05c2349e650a2b3
#
_cell.length_a   1.000
_cell.length_b   1.000
_cell.length_c   1.000
_cell.angle_alpha   90.00
_cell.angle_beta   90.00
_cell.angle_gamma   90.00
#
_symmetry.space_group_name_H-M   'P 1'
#
loop_
_entity.id
_entity.type
_entity.pdbx_description
1 polymer ?
#
loop_
_entity_poly.entity_id
_entity_poly.type
_entity_poly.pdbx_seq_one_letter_code
_entity_poly.pdbx_strand_id
1 'polypeptide(L)'
;MKSAGYSGTPLGKKLGIKESSTIKLINTPEYYFNLFRDFPKEVNVATKEKSNIDFIHYFSTTKAALTKDIPTLRKQLARDGMIWISWYKKSAKIPTDITEDIVRYLALKNGLVDIKVCAIDDVWSGLKLVIPVKDRKKQEVESKK
;
A
#
# COMPACT_ATOMS: atom_id res chain seq x y z
N MET A 1 20.58 -10.54 8.02
CA MET A 1 20.33 -9.15 8.12
C MET A 1 18.90 -8.86 8.60
N LYS A 2 18.73 -7.79 9.21
CA LYS A 2 17.46 -7.46 9.82
C LYS A 2 16.82 -6.28 9.14
N SER A 3 15.52 -6.36 8.96
CA SER A 3 14.82 -5.21 8.46
C SER A 3 14.60 -4.22 9.59
N ALA A 4 14.52 -2.95 9.22
CA ALA A 4 14.16 -1.92 10.16
C ALA A 4 12.77 -2.24 10.70
N GLY A 5 12.51 -1.85 11.93
CA GLY A 5 11.25 -2.15 12.55
C GLY A 5 11.09 -3.62 12.89
N TYR A 6 12.19 -4.29 13.02
CA TYR A 6 12.19 -5.70 13.35
C TYR A 6 11.39 -5.97 14.61
N SER A 7 10.44 -6.84 14.53
CA SER A 7 9.56 -7.14 15.65
C SER A 7 9.31 -8.64 15.80
N GLY A 8 9.91 -9.44 14.95
CA GLY A 8 9.64 -10.87 14.95
C GLY A 8 8.40 -11.27 14.18
N THR A 9 7.54 -10.33 13.84
CA THR A 9 6.36 -10.62 13.03
C THR A 9 6.73 -10.63 11.55
N PRO A 10 6.42 -11.69 10.81
CA PRO A 10 6.71 -11.72 9.38
C PRO A 10 6.04 -10.58 8.63
N LEU A 11 6.70 -10.08 7.60
CA LEU A 11 6.23 -8.90 6.88
C LEU A 11 4.87 -9.11 6.24
N GLY A 12 4.61 -10.29 5.67
CA GLY A 12 3.32 -10.55 5.06
C GLY A 12 2.17 -10.37 6.04
N LYS A 13 2.37 -10.86 7.26
CA LYS A 13 1.37 -10.71 8.30
C LYS A 13 1.24 -9.25 8.72
N LYS A 14 2.37 -8.55 8.85
CA LYS A 14 2.34 -7.13 9.22
C LYS A 14 1.58 -6.31 8.21
N LEU A 15 1.76 -6.59 6.92
CA LEU A 15 1.10 -5.84 5.87
C LEU A 15 -0.33 -6.31 5.62
N GLY A 16 -0.67 -7.53 6.05
CA GLY A 16 -2.03 -8.03 5.89
C GLY A 16 -2.31 -8.71 4.58
N ILE A 17 -1.28 -9.24 3.91
CA ILE A 17 -1.49 -9.97 2.67
C ILE A 17 -2.06 -11.34 3.00
N LYS A 18 -3.14 -11.72 2.32
CA LYS A 18 -3.80 -13.00 2.57
C LYS A 18 -3.82 -13.88 1.35
N GLU A 19 -3.97 -15.19 1.58
CA GLU A 19 -4.14 -16.12 0.49
C GLU A 19 -5.36 -15.74 -0.35
N SER A 20 -5.27 -16.01 -1.61
CA SER A 20 -6.35 -15.77 -2.57
C SER A 20 -6.67 -14.29 -2.81
N SER A 21 -5.86 -13.38 -2.28
CA SER A 21 -6.05 -11.95 -2.53
C SER A 21 -5.68 -11.61 -3.97
N THR A 22 -6.34 -10.58 -4.50
CA THR A 22 -5.89 -9.94 -5.73
C THR A 22 -4.98 -8.80 -5.32
N ILE A 23 -3.74 -8.86 -5.78
CA ILE A 23 -2.73 -7.87 -5.38
C ILE A 23 -2.21 -7.10 -6.58
N LYS A 24 -1.77 -5.88 -6.32
CA LYS A 24 -1.14 -5.05 -7.35
C LYS A 24 0.12 -4.44 -6.74
N LEU A 25 1.23 -4.62 -7.43
CA LEU A 25 2.53 -4.14 -6.97
C LEU A 25 3.05 -3.13 -7.96
N ILE A 26 3.45 -1.95 -7.47
CA ILE A 26 3.87 -0.85 -8.34
C ILE A 26 5.23 -0.34 -7.88
N ASN A 27 6.18 -0.30 -8.80
CA ASN A 27 7.53 0.22 -8.57
C ASN A 27 8.26 -0.51 -7.45
N THR A 28 8.02 -1.81 -7.32
CA THR A 28 8.67 -2.58 -6.26
C THR A 28 10.17 -2.70 -6.51
N PRO A 29 10.97 -2.68 -5.43
CA PRO A 29 12.39 -2.96 -5.58
C PRO A 29 12.58 -4.41 -6.04
N GLU A 30 13.72 -4.69 -6.68
CA GLU A 30 13.98 -6.02 -7.22
C GLU A 30 13.92 -7.10 -6.14
N TYR A 31 14.31 -6.76 -4.94
CA TYR A 31 14.36 -7.71 -3.84
C TYR A 31 13.04 -7.84 -3.08
N TYR A 32 11.96 -7.29 -3.61
CA TYR A 32 10.69 -7.20 -2.87
C TYR A 32 10.28 -8.52 -2.23
N PHE A 33 10.24 -9.59 -3.02
CA PHE A 33 9.77 -10.87 -2.50
C PHE A 33 10.72 -11.48 -1.47
N ASN A 34 11.98 -11.09 -1.51
CA ASN A 34 12.95 -11.55 -0.52
C ASN A 34 12.72 -10.98 0.86
N LEU A 35 11.89 -9.94 0.97
CA LEU A 35 11.56 -9.35 2.26
C LEU A 35 10.61 -10.23 3.05
N PHE A 36 9.96 -11.18 2.39
CA PHE A 36 8.92 -11.99 2.99
C PHE A 36 9.38 -13.42 3.19
N ARG A 37 9.21 -13.95 4.39
CA ARG A 37 9.31 -15.38 4.60
C ARG A 37 7.93 -16.01 4.60
N ASP A 38 6.88 -15.19 4.55
CA ASP A 38 5.50 -15.64 4.66
C ASP A 38 4.61 -15.07 3.55
N PHE A 39 5.19 -14.79 2.38
CA PHE A 39 4.37 -14.31 1.27
C PHE A 39 3.41 -15.44 0.87
N PRO A 40 2.10 -15.14 0.75
CA PRO A 40 1.13 -16.18 0.42
C PRO A 40 1.45 -16.84 -0.91
N LYS A 41 1.24 -18.15 -0.97
CA LYS A 41 1.56 -18.91 -2.17
C LYS A 41 0.56 -18.68 -3.29
N GLU A 42 -0.69 -18.47 -2.92
CA GLU A 42 -1.75 -18.32 -3.90
C GLU A 42 -2.35 -16.93 -3.84
N VAL A 43 -1.87 -16.07 -4.71
CA VAL A 43 -2.42 -14.74 -4.86
C VAL A 43 -2.62 -14.50 -6.35
N ASN A 44 -3.53 -13.61 -6.67
CA ASN A 44 -3.78 -13.19 -8.05
C ASN A 44 -3.10 -11.86 -8.28
N VAL A 45 -2.04 -11.85 -9.06
CA VAL A 45 -1.31 -10.61 -9.34
C VAL A 45 -1.98 -9.90 -10.50
N ALA A 46 -2.47 -8.69 -10.24
CA ALA A 46 -3.11 -7.89 -11.26
C ALA A 46 -2.04 -7.32 -12.19
N THR A 47 -2.14 -7.61 -13.48
CA THR A 47 -1.16 -7.16 -14.46
C THR A 47 -1.63 -5.98 -15.26
N LYS A 48 -2.91 -5.67 -15.20
CA LYS A 48 -3.49 -4.55 -15.92
C LYS A 48 -4.44 -3.83 -15.01
N GLU A 49 -5.05 -2.79 -15.53
CA GLU A 49 -6.05 -2.07 -14.76
C GLU A 49 -7.19 -3.00 -14.43
N LYS A 50 -7.47 -3.09 -13.15
CA LYS A 50 -8.56 -3.90 -12.63
C LYS A 50 -9.22 -3.14 -11.51
N SER A 51 -10.43 -3.56 -11.18
CA SER A 51 -11.10 -3.08 -9.98
C SER A 51 -11.13 -4.21 -8.97
N ASN A 52 -11.58 -3.89 -7.76
CA ASN A 52 -11.70 -4.86 -6.66
C ASN A 52 -10.37 -5.51 -6.29
N ILE A 53 -9.32 -4.70 -6.26
CA ILE A 53 -8.00 -5.18 -5.83
C ILE A 53 -7.96 -5.13 -4.32
N ASP A 54 -7.55 -6.24 -3.70
CA ASP A 54 -7.57 -6.36 -2.24
C ASP A 54 -6.36 -5.74 -1.56
N PHE A 55 -5.22 -5.74 -2.24
CA PHE A 55 -3.97 -5.28 -1.66
C PHE A 55 -3.15 -4.60 -2.75
N ILE A 56 -2.82 -3.33 -2.51
CA ILE A 56 -1.98 -2.56 -3.43
C ILE A 56 -0.77 -2.10 -2.65
N HIS A 57 0.42 -2.34 -3.19
CA HIS A 57 1.65 -1.83 -2.60
C HIS A 57 2.35 -0.95 -3.64
N TYR A 58 2.42 0.33 -3.36
CA TYR A 58 2.96 1.34 -4.26
C TYR A 58 4.21 1.94 -3.64
N PHE A 59 5.32 1.85 -4.35
CA PHE A 59 6.58 2.41 -3.89
C PHE A 59 6.76 3.78 -4.56
N SER A 60 6.77 4.81 -3.76
CA SER A 60 6.72 6.19 -4.22
C SER A 60 8.08 6.84 -4.12
N THR A 61 8.51 7.50 -5.19
CA THR A 61 9.79 8.20 -5.18
C THR A 61 9.64 9.71 -5.36
N THR A 62 8.53 10.15 -5.96
CA THR A 62 8.29 11.57 -6.13
C THR A 62 6.85 11.92 -5.77
N LYS A 63 6.68 13.13 -5.24
CA LYS A 63 5.36 13.64 -4.91
C LYS A 63 4.49 13.76 -6.16
N ALA A 64 5.09 14.21 -7.26
CA ALA A 64 4.34 14.42 -8.51
C ALA A 64 3.72 13.11 -9.00
N ALA A 65 4.49 12.03 -9.00
CA ALA A 65 3.99 10.74 -9.46
C ALA A 65 2.90 10.22 -8.55
N LEU A 66 3.10 10.33 -7.24
CA LEU A 66 2.10 9.85 -6.29
C LEU A 66 0.81 10.64 -6.41
N THR A 67 0.91 11.97 -6.56
CA THR A 67 -0.27 12.82 -6.71
C THR A 67 -1.09 12.41 -7.92
N LYS A 68 -0.39 12.07 -9.00
CA LYS A 68 -1.05 11.66 -10.23
C LYS A 68 -1.70 10.28 -10.10
N ASP A 69 -1.03 9.36 -9.42
CA ASP A 69 -1.44 7.96 -9.40
C ASP A 69 -2.49 7.61 -8.35
N ILE A 70 -2.50 8.32 -7.23
CA ILE A 70 -3.34 7.91 -6.10
C ILE A 70 -4.85 7.88 -6.43
N PRO A 71 -5.39 8.78 -7.25
CA PRO A 71 -6.82 8.67 -7.61
C PRO A 71 -7.15 7.36 -8.32
N THR A 72 -6.24 6.87 -9.17
CA THR A 72 -6.45 5.61 -9.86
C THR A 72 -6.40 4.44 -8.88
N LEU A 73 -5.46 4.48 -7.95
CA LEU A 73 -5.36 3.43 -6.93
C LEU A 73 -6.65 3.36 -6.11
N ARG A 74 -7.19 4.52 -5.77
CA ARG A 74 -8.44 4.60 -5.01
C ARG A 74 -9.59 3.92 -5.76
N LYS A 75 -9.67 4.17 -7.07
CA LYS A 75 -10.71 3.58 -7.89
C LYS A 75 -10.60 2.08 -8.03
N GLN A 76 -9.37 1.58 -8.06
CA GLN A 76 -9.13 0.14 -8.25
C GLN A 76 -9.29 -0.65 -6.98
N LEU A 77 -9.28 0.01 -5.84
CA LEU A 77 -9.27 -0.65 -4.55
C LEU A 77 -10.63 -1.25 -4.23
N ALA A 78 -10.62 -2.50 -3.76
CA ALA A 78 -11.82 -3.14 -3.25
C ALA A 78 -12.30 -2.36 -2.02
N ARG A 79 -13.60 -2.39 -1.81
CA ARG A 79 -14.24 -1.65 -0.73
C ARG A 79 -13.58 -1.88 0.63
N ASP A 80 -13.16 -3.09 0.89
CA ASP A 80 -12.49 -3.45 2.14
C ASP A 80 -11.01 -3.79 1.93
N GLY A 81 -10.45 -3.31 0.82
CA GLY A 81 -9.04 -3.53 0.53
C GLY A 81 -8.14 -2.54 1.23
N MET A 82 -6.86 -2.66 0.96
CA MET A 82 -5.86 -1.77 1.55
C MET A 82 -4.82 -1.35 0.53
N ILE A 83 -4.28 -0.16 0.73
CA ILE A 83 -3.16 0.34 -0.05
C ILE A 83 -2.03 0.62 0.92
N TRP A 84 -0.84 0.12 0.59
CA TRP A 84 0.37 0.49 1.29
C TRP A 84 1.15 1.41 0.37
N ILE A 85 1.42 2.64 0.84
CA ILE A 85 2.30 3.57 0.14
C ILE A 85 3.62 3.55 0.86
N SER A 86 4.69 3.24 0.15
CA SER A 86 6.03 3.22 0.73
C SER A 86 6.87 4.36 0.17
N TRP A 87 7.76 4.87 1.00
CA TRP A 87 8.69 5.94 0.62
C TRP A 87 10.01 5.70 1.32
N TYR A 88 11.06 6.38 0.83
CA TYR A 88 12.40 6.23 1.40
C TYR A 88 12.45 6.80 2.82
N LYS A 89 13.00 6.03 3.75
CA LYS A 89 13.27 6.52 5.09
C LYS A 89 14.32 7.62 5.03
N LYS A 90 14.23 8.56 5.96
CA LYS A 90 15.25 9.59 6.07
C LYS A 90 16.63 8.98 6.32
N SER A 91 16.68 7.93 7.12
CA SER A 91 17.95 7.26 7.44
C SER A 91 18.61 6.61 6.24
N ALA A 92 17.85 6.36 5.17
CA ALA A 92 18.44 5.79 3.96
C ALA A 92 19.22 6.83 3.17
N LYS A 93 18.99 8.11 3.43
CA LYS A 93 19.71 9.23 2.81
C LYS A 93 19.59 9.22 1.29
N ILE A 94 18.46 8.78 0.79
CA ILE A 94 18.16 8.81 -0.64
C ILE A 94 17.23 10.00 -0.90
N PRO A 95 17.58 10.87 -1.85
CA PRO A 95 16.77 12.07 -2.09
C PRO A 95 15.34 11.74 -2.50
N THR A 96 14.38 12.40 -1.89
CA THR A 96 12.98 12.26 -2.24
C THR A 96 12.23 13.45 -1.64
N ASP A 97 11.12 13.82 -2.28
CA ASP A 97 10.25 14.84 -1.73
C ASP A 97 9.01 14.24 -1.07
N ILE A 98 9.02 12.93 -0.83
CA ILE A 98 7.92 12.24 -0.15
C ILE A 98 8.22 12.15 1.34
N THR A 99 7.23 12.47 2.15
CA THR A 99 7.27 12.28 3.60
C THR A 99 5.97 11.62 4.04
N GLU A 100 5.95 11.14 5.27
CA GLU A 100 4.74 10.56 5.82
C GLU A 100 3.57 11.55 5.75
N ASP A 101 3.84 12.81 6.08
CA ASP A 101 2.78 13.83 6.08
C ASP A 101 2.23 14.07 4.69
N ILE A 102 3.08 14.03 3.68
CA ILE A 102 2.63 14.21 2.30
C ILE A 102 1.75 13.04 1.87
N VAL A 103 2.15 11.82 2.22
CA VAL A 103 1.35 10.64 1.89
C VAL A 103 -0.02 10.75 2.55
N ARG A 104 -0.04 11.10 3.83
CA ARG A 104 -1.29 11.24 4.57
C ARG A 104 -2.19 12.32 3.97
N TYR A 105 -1.60 13.44 3.61
CA TYR A 105 -2.35 14.54 3.02
C TYR A 105 -3.01 14.10 1.70
N LEU A 106 -2.23 13.45 0.83
CA LEU A 106 -2.76 13.00 -0.44
C LEU A 106 -3.82 11.93 -0.27
N ALA A 107 -3.65 11.05 0.74
CA ALA A 107 -4.64 10.03 1.03
C ALA A 107 -5.98 10.66 1.42
N LEU A 108 -5.95 11.58 2.37
CA LEU A 108 -7.16 12.23 2.84
C LEU A 108 -7.85 12.99 1.71
N LYS A 109 -7.08 13.63 0.87
CA LYS A 109 -7.61 14.38 -0.25
C LYS A 109 -8.31 13.47 -1.26
N ASN A 110 -7.96 12.21 -1.29
CA ASN A 110 -8.51 11.25 -2.23
C ASN A 110 -9.49 10.27 -1.59
N GLY A 111 -10.02 10.59 -0.43
CA GLY A 111 -11.04 9.76 0.19
C GLY A 111 -10.52 8.51 0.85
N LEU A 112 -9.27 8.53 1.29
CA LEU A 112 -8.66 7.42 2.02
C LEU A 112 -8.27 7.89 3.40
N VAL A 113 -8.18 6.95 4.34
CA VAL A 113 -7.70 7.27 5.70
C VAL A 113 -6.53 6.36 6.03
N ASP A 114 -5.61 6.91 6.82
CA ASP A 114 -4.44 6.17 7.24
C ASP A 114 -4.73 5.36 8.49
N ILE A 115 -4.19 4.15 8.55
CA ILE A 115 -4.43 3.23 9.64
C ILE A 115 -3.19 3.06 10.51
N LYS A 116 -2.04 2.81 9.89
CA LYS A 116 -0.82 2.62 10.66
C LYS A 116 0.41 2.77 9.78
N VAL A 117 1.52 3.07 10.45
CA VAL A 117 2.83 3.15 9.81
C VAL A 117 3.60 1.90 10.16
N CYS A 118 4.38 1.41 9.21
CA CYS A 118 5.17 0.21 9.40
C CYS A 118 6.47 0.34 8.63
N ALA A 119 7.56 -0.08 9.22
CA ALA A 119 8.81 -0.17 8.49
C ALA A 119 8.74 -1.38 7.56
N ILE A 120 9.09 -1.18 6.31
CA ILE A 120 9.13 -2.28 5.35
C ILE A 120 10.50 -2.96 5.44
N ASP A 121 11.57 -2.17 5.39
CA ASP A 121 12.93 -2.66 5.59
C ASP A 121 13.80 -1.49 6.01
N ASP A 122 15.11 -1.60 5.83
CA ASP A 122 16.03 -0.54 6.23
C ASP A 122 15.92 0.71 5.35
N VAL A 123 15.35 0.57 4.18
CA VAL A 123 15.27 1.65 3.20
C VAL A 123 13.88 2.27 3.12
N TRP A 124 12.84 1.47 3.27
CA TRP A 124 11.46 1.88 3.00
C TRP A 124 10.58 1.89 4.24
N SER A 125 9.79 2.95 4.39
CA SER A 125 8.67 2.99 5.32
C SER A 125 7.38 2.77 4.55
N GLY A 126 6.29 2.45 5.27
CA GLY A 126 4.99 2.27 4.65
C GLY A 126 3.87 2.84 5.49
N LEU A 127 2.85 3.35 4.83
CA LEU A 127 1.63 3.84 5.47
C LEU A 127 0.45 3.08 4.88
N LYS A 128 -0.34 2.46 5.75
CA LYS A 128 -1.51 1.69 5.33
C LYS A 128 -2.70 2.61 5.19
N LEU A 129 -3.37 2.56 4.04
CA LEU A 129 -4.53 3.38 3.73
C LEU A 129 -5.72 2.47 3.41
N VAL A 130 -6.91 2.90 3.84
CA VAL A 130 -8.15 2.18 3.54
C VAL A 130 -9.23 3.19 3.21
N ILE A 131 -10.31 2.67 2.62
CA ILE A 131 -11.50 3.48 2.39
C ILE A 131 -12.23 3.58 3.73
N PRO A 132 -12.63 4.78 4.15
CA PRO A 132 -13.36 4.93 5.42
C PRO A 132 -14.60 4.04 5.44
N VAL A 133 -14.91 3.50 6.61
CA VAL A 133 -16.03 2.56 6.76
C VAL A 133 -17.34 3.14 6.23
N LYS A 134 -17.59 4.39 6.50
CA LYS A 134 -18.83 5.04 6.04
C LYS A 134 -18.92 5.05 4.52
N ASP A 135 -17.81 5.16 3.84
CA ASP A 135 -17.80 5.22 2.39
C ASP A 135 -17.88 3.83 1.77
N ARG A 136 -17.46 2.81 2.49
CA ARG A 136 -17.64 1.42 2.05
C ARG A 136 -19.12 1.08 1.95
N LYS A 137 -19.89 1.49 2.94
CA LYS A 137 -21.33 1.29 2.94
C LYS A 137 -21.98 1.99 1.77
N LYS A 138 -21.58 3.23 1.55
CA LYS A 138 -22.12 4.03 0.47
C LYS A 138 -21.87 3.38 -0.88
N GLN A 139 -20.66 2.89 -1.09
CA GLN A 139 -20.31 2.20 -2.32
C GLN A 139 -21.16 0.95 -2.51
N GLU A 140 -21.38 0.22 -1.45
CA GLU A 140 -22.17 -0.99 -1.52
C GLU A 140 -23.60 -0.69 -1.96
N VAL A 141 -24.19 0.35 -1.39
CA VAL A 141 -25.55 0.75 -1.77
C VAL A 141 -25.60 1.13 -3.23
N GLU A 142 -24.61 1.89 -3.70
CA GLU A 142 -24.59 2.33 -5.09
C GLU A 142 -24.43 1.14 -6.04
N SER A 143 -23.63 0.17 -5.67
CA SER A 143 -23.38 -0.96 -6.56
C SER A 143 -24.61 -1.87 -6.69
N LYS A 144 -25.56 -1.75 -5.81
CA LYS A 144 -26.77 -2.54 -5.87
C LYS A 144 -27.81 -1.95 -6.83
N LYS A 145 -27.57 -0.77 -7.27
CA LYS A 145 -28.45 -0.14 -8.24
C LYS A 145 -28.05 -0.48 -9.65
#